data_e5f8eae74507e847ae3a0e96e4d5b678
#
_entry.id   e5f8eae74507e847ae3a0e96e4d5b678
#
_cell.length_a   1.000
_cell.length_b   1.000
_cell.length_c   1.000
_cell.angle_alpha   90.00
_cell.angle_beta   90.00
_cell.angle_gamma   90.00
#
_symmetry.space_group_name_H-M   'P 1'
#
loop_
_entity.id
_entity.type
_entity.pdbx_description
1 polymer ?
#
loop_
_entity_poly.entity_id
_entity_poly.type
_entity_poly.pdbx_seq_one_letter_code
_entity_poly.pdbx_strand_id
1 'polypeptide(L)'
;LKSLLVYLKGYVKESICAPLFKLLEASFELIVPLVIAAIIDKGIANGNTSYILSRCGILVLLAIVGMVAAITAQYFAAKAATGFGRGLRSALYQKIQSLSFNELDNLGTSSLITRMTNDTNTVQNGVNLVLRLLLRSPFIVFGAMIMAFFIDAKCALIFLAAIVLLSIVIFLIMAYTTPGYKKVQSNLDSVTLITRENYEGARVIRAFTDESNEIAEFNRRNRALSNMQKKVGKISSLLNPITYVIINIAIVVLVYSGGVKVNIGDLTQGQVVALYNYMSQILVELIKLANLLVTITKALACADRIKSVFEQESTLDHNDNKANSNSYIEFENVSLKYRNAGDMSLTDINFTVNKGDVIGVIGGTGSGKSSLVSLVPHFYDASNGTVYVNGCDVKSLDDDKLRNKIGFVQQKSVLFKGTVRDNMKWGKKNASDNDIIEALKLAQVYDTIQEKGGLDFFIAQGGANLSGGQKQRLSVARALVRKPEILILDDSSSALDFATEARMRDAIYSLDYNPTVFIVSQRASSVMSADKIIVLDDGKCVGIGTHKELLNSCEVYKEIYVSQFGKEEA
;
A
#
# COMPACT_ATOMS: atom_id res chain seq x y z
N LEU A 1 9.06 14.37 1.09
CA LEU A 1 7.79 15.11 0.98
C LEU A 1 7.79 16.13 -0.17
N LYS A 2 8.88 16.88 -0.44
CA LYS A 2 8.91 17.88 -1.53
C LYS A 2 8.49 17.31 -2.89
N SER A 3 8.89 16.08 -3.22
CA SER A 3 8.51 15.41 -4.47
C SER A 3 7.01 15.13 -4.57
N LEU A 4 6.35 14.84 -3.44
CA LEU A 4 4.91 14.56 -3.41
C LEU A 4 4.06 15.84 -3.45
N LEU A 5 4.61 17.02 -3.08
CA LEU A 5 3.89 18.30 -3.15
C LEU A 5 3.55 18.71 -4.60
N VAL A 6 4.14 18.06 -5.60
CA VAL A 6 3.75 18.23 -7.01
C VAL A 6 2.25 18.01 -7.21
N TYR A 7 1.65 17.09 -6.47
CA TYR A 7 0.20 16.79 -6.57
C TYR A 7 -0.69 17.89 -5.96
N LEU A 8 -0.12 18.90 -5.29
CA LEU A 8 -0.82 20.12 -4.87
C LEU A 8 -0.84 21.22 -5.94
N LYS A 9 -0.03 21.11 -7.02
CA LYS A 9 0.05 22.15 -8.05
C LYS A 9 -1.32 22.51 -8.66
N GLY A 10 -2.23 21.55 -8.79
CA GLY A 10 -3.59 21.82 -9.25
C GLY A 10 -4.50 22.55 -8.26
N TYR A 11 -4.06 22.73 -7.00
CA TYR A 11 -4.83 23.26 -5.88
C TYR A 11 -4.10 24.41 -5.15
N VAL A 12 -3.25 25.17 -5.88
CA VAL A 12 -2.45 26.25 -5.29
C VAL A 12 -3.34 27.35 -4.71
N LYS A 13 -4.42 27.72 -5.41
CA LYS A 13 -5.37 28.73 -4.92
C LYS A 13 -5.98 28.31 -3.58
N GLU A 14 -6.48 27.08 -3.49
CA GLU A 14 -7.06 26.51 -2.29
C GLU A 14 -6.03 26.41 -1.15
N SER A 15 -4.81 26.03 -1.48
CA SER A 15 -3.69 25.89 -0.52
C SER A 15 -3.23 27.22 0.08
N ILE A 16 -3.45 28.32 -0.62
CA ILE A 16 -3.17 29.68 -0.14
C ILE A 16 -4.39 30.26 0.58
N CYS A 17 -5.59 30.11 0.00
CA CYS A 17 -6.81 30.65 0.59
C CYS A 17 -7.13 30.02 1.94
N ALA A 18 -6.94 28.71 2.12
CA ALA A 18 -7.25 28.04 3.37
C ALA A 18 -6.51 28.63 4.58
N PRO A 19 -5.17 28.76 4.58
CA PRO A 19 -4.45 29.41 5.67
C PRO A 19 -4.81 30.89 5.84
N LEU A 20 -5.03 31.64 4.74
CA LEU A 20 -5.41 33.06 4.83
C LEU A 20 -6.73 33.27 5.56
N PHE A 21 -7.78 32.51 5.20
CA PHE A 21 -9.04 32.59 5.91
C PHE A 21 -8.93 32.10 7.36
N LYS A 22 -8.03 31.14 7.64
CA LYS A 22 -7.73 30.70 9.02
C LYS A 22 -7.00 31.79 9.84
N LEU A 23 -6.11 32.54 9.23
CA LEU A 23 -5.47 33.69 9.87
C LEU A 23 -6.46 34.83 10.11
N LEU A 24 -7.37 35.07 9.16
CA LEU A 24 -8.46 36.07 9.32
C LEU A 24 -9.37 35.70 10.50
N GLU A 25 -9.81 34.44 10.60
CA GLU A 25 -10.56 33.92 11.74
C GLU A 25 -9.80 34.15 13.07
N ALA A 26 -8.51 33.79 13.09
CA ALA A 26 -7.66 33.97 14.25
C ALA A 26 -7.50 35.45 14.66
N SER A 27 -7.45 36.36 13.68
CA SER A 27 -7.40 37.81 13.94
C SER A 27 -8.67 38.29 14.66
N PHE A 28 -9.84 37.80 14.26
CA PHE A 28 -11.08 38.13 14.96
C PHE A 28 -11.12 37.57 16.38
N GLU A 29 -10.64 36.33 16.58
CA GLU A 29 -10.51 35.74 17.93
C GLU A 29 -9.62 36.57 18.86
N LEU A 30 -8.56 37.21 18.35
CA LEU A 30 -7.69 38.10 19.14
C LEU A 30 -8.34 39.45 19.47
N ILE A 31 -9.32 39.90 18.68
CA ILE A 31 -10.04 41.16 18.93
C ILE A 31 -11.13 40.98 20.01
N VAL A 32 -11.76 39.82 20.09
CA VAL A 32 -12.87 39.53 21.03
C VAL A 32 -12.57 39.91 22.47
N PRO A 33 -11.41 39.57 23.09
CA PRO A 33 -11.09 39.96 24.49
C PRO A 33 -11.03 41.48 24.70
N LEU A 34 -10.61 42.25 23.69
CA LEU A 34 -10.58 43.72 23.79
C LEU A 34 -11.98 44.33 23.77
N VAL A 35 -12.88 43.78 22.95
CA VAL A 35 -14.28 44.23 22.93
C VAL A 35 -14.97 43.90 24.25
N ILE A 36 -14.68 42.73 24.85
CA ILE A 36 -15.18 42.36 26.19
C ILE A 36 -14.65 43.33 27.24
N ALA A 37 -13.33 43.68 27.22
CA ALA A 37 -12.78 44.68 28.09
C ALA A 37 -13.50 46.02 27.98
N ALA A 38 -13.75 46.49 26.75
CA ALA A 38 -14.48 47.73 26.52
C ALA A 38 -15.94 47.71 27.07
N ILE A 39 -16.61 46.54 26.98
CA ILE A 39 -17.95 46.36 27.58
C ILE A 39 -17.88 46.52 29.09
N ILE A 40 -16.90 45.92 29.75
CA ILE A 40 -16.72 45.98 31.21
C ILE A 40 -16.42 47.40 31.63
N ASP A 41 -15.39 48.02 31.02
CA ASP A 41 -14.83 49.30 31.49
C ASP A 41 -15.70 50.50 31.14
N LYS A 42 -16.35 50.52 29.97
CA LYS A 42 -17.16 51.66 29.49
C LYS A 42 -18.65 51.43 29.55
N GLY A 43 -19.06 50.18 29.45
CA GLY A 43 -20.47 49.80 29.49
C GLY A 43 -21.00 49.57 30.90
N ILE A 44 -20.45 48.53 31.56
CA ILE A 44 -20.91 48.11 32.89
C ILE A 44 -20.55 49.15 33.95
N ALA A 45 -19.27 49.61 33.97
CA ALA A 45 -18.81 50.56 34.96
C ALA A 45 -19.60 51.88 34.95
N ASN A 46 -20.10 52.33 33.81
CA ASN A 46 -20.85 53.57 33.65
C ASN A 46 -22.38 53.35 33.54
N GLY A 47 -22.88 52.10 33.67
CA GLY A 47 -24.31 51.79 33.53
C GLY A 47 -24.88 52.07 32.15
N ASN A 48 -24.06 52.16 31.10
CA ASN A 48 -24.50 52.54 29.74
C ASN A 48 -24.95 51.31 28.95
N THR A 49 -26.23 51.00 29.07
CA THR A 49 -26.84 49.85 28.34
C THR A 49 -26.80 49.95 26.83
N SER A 50 -26.92 51.19 26.27
CA SER A 50 -26.79 51.40 24.84
C SER A 50 -25.39 51.05 24.29
N TYR A 51 -24.34 51.41 25.03
CA TYR A 51 -22.97 51.03 24.68
C TYR A 51 -22.76 49.52 24.75
N ILE A 52 -23.29 48.87 25.81
CA ILE A 52 -23.23 47.41 25.95
C ILE A 52 -23.88 46.74 24.77
N LEU A 53 -25.09 47.12 24.40
CA LEU A 53 -25.84 46.52 23.28
C LEU A 53 -25.10 46.70 21.95
N SER A 54 -24.56 47.90 21.70
CA SER A 54 -23.78 48.17 20.48
C SER A 54 -22.53 47.28 20.41
N ARG A 55 -21.80 47.10 21.53
CA ARG A 55 -20.60 46.24 21.56
C ARG A 55 -20.93 44.73 21.49
N CYS A 56 -22.06 44.31 22.08
CA CYS A 56 -22.58 42.95 21.89
C CYS A 56 -22.95 42.70 20.41
N GLY A 57 -23.51 43.69 19.71
CA GLY A 57 -23.71 43.61 18.28
C GLY A 57 -22.44 43.43 17.48
N ILE A 58 -21.34 44.10 17.88
CA ILE A 58 -19.99 43.88 17.27
C ILE A 58 -19.49 42.47 17.54
N LEU A 59 -19.67 41.91 18.75
CA LEU A 59 -19.27 40.53 19.05
C LEU A 59 -20.03 39.52 18.18
N VAL A 60 -21.36 39.73 18.00
CA VAL A 60 -22.17 38.88 17.12
C VAL A 60 -21.69 38.99 15.68
N LEU A 61 -21.39 40.19 15.19
CA LEU A 61 -20.87 40.41 13.84
C LEU A 61 -19.50 39.68 13.67
N LEU A 62 -18.57 39.83 14.61
CA LEU A 62 -17.29 39.15 14.60
C LEU A 62 -17.45 37.62 14.61
N ALA A 63 -18.40 37.10 15.40
CA ALA A 63 -18.72 35.68 15.43
C ALA A 63 -19.25 35.17 14.07
N ILE A 64 -20.18 35.90 13.43
CA ILE A 64 -20.72 35.54 12.13
C ILE A 64 -19.63 35.57 11.04
N VAL A 65 -18.84 36.67 10.98
CA VAL A 65 -17.76 36.80 9.99
C VAL A 65 -16.68 35.75 10.24
N GLY A 66 -16.31 35.51 11.50
CA GLY A 66 -15.38 34.46 11.90
C GLY A 66 -15.89 33.06 11.49
N MET A 67 -17.17 32.77 11.69
CA MET A 67 -17.79 31.51 11.26
C MET A 67 -17.72 31.33 9.75
N VAL A 68 -18.03 32.35 8.96
CA VAL A 68 -17.94 32.30 7.49
C VAL A 68 -16.49 32.06 7.07
N ALA A 69 -15.53 32.77 7.69
CA ALA A 69 -14.11 32.57 7.43
C ALA A 69 -13.66 31.14 7.78
N ALA A 70 -14.10 30.60 8.91
CA ALA A 70 -13.79 29.24 9.35
C ALA A 70 -14.33 28.19 8.38
N ILE A 71 -15.58 28.29 7.95
CA ILE A 71 -16.22 27.37 6.97
C ILE A 71 -15.49 27.44 5.63
N THR A 72 -15.20 28.64 5.14
CA THR A 72 -14.48 28.86 3.89
C THR A 72 -13.06 28.26 3.93
N ALA A 73 -12.34 28.48 5.01
CA ALA A 73 -11.02 27.90 5.23
C ALA A 73 -11.07 26.35 5.25
N GLN A 74 -12.06 25.81 5.96
CA GLN A 74 -12.29 24.36 6.05
C GLN A 74 -12.58 23.76 4.67
N TYR A 75 -13.43 24.40 3.89
CA TYR A 75 -13.78 23.97 2.54
C TYR A 75 -12.54 23.92 1.63
N PHE A 76 -11.74 25.00 1.58
CA PHE A 76 -10.56 25.06 0.75
C PHE A 76 -9.49 24.06 1.21
N ALA A 77 -9.27 23.91 2.51
CA ALA A 77 -8.32 22.92 3.03
C ALA A 77 -8.75 21.49 2.69
N ALA A 78 -10.04 21.17 2.84
CA ALA A 78 -10.57 19.86 2.49
C ALA A 78 -10.47 19.59 0.99
N LYS A 79 -10.82 20.57 0.14
CA LYS A 79 -10.73 20.47 -1.32
C LYS A 79 -9.28 20.24 -1.78
N ALA A 80 -8.31 21.00 -1.24
CA ALA A 80 -6.89 20.83 -1.56
C ALA A 80 -6.38 19.45 -1.10
N ALA A 81 -6.69 19.04 0.13
CA ALA A 81 -6.22 17.78 0.68
C ALA A 81 -6.82 16.55 -0.03
N THR A 82 -8.11 16.59 -0.36
CA THR A 82 -8.77 15.49 -1.10
C THR A 82 -8.27 15.41 -2.54
N GLY A 83 -8.08 16.57 -3.18
CA GLY A 83 -7.49 16.67 -4.52
C GLY A 83 -6.07 16.13 -4.56
N PHE A 84 -5.24 16.50 -3.59
CA PHE A 84 -3.90 15.92 -3.40
C PHE A 84 -3.95 14.39 -3.24
N GLY A 85 -4.82 13.87 -2.35
CA GLY A 85 -4.96 12.43 -2.13
C GLY A 85 -5.41 11.68 -3.39
N ARG A 86 -6.32 12.26 -4.19
CA ARG A 86 -6.73 11.73 -5.49
C ARG A 86 -5.55 11.63 -6.45
N GLY A 87 -4.79 12.73 -6.61
CA GLY A 87 -3.63 12.78 -7.50
C GLY A 87 -2.56 11.78 -7.09
N LEU A 88 -2.26 11.71 -5.79
CA LEU A 88 -1.28 10.79 -5.24
C LEU A 88 -1.65 9.32 -5.46
N ARG A 89 -2.93 8.95 -5.21
CA ARG A 89 -3.40 7.56 -5.45
C ARG A 89 -3.34 7.20 -6.93
N SER A 90 -3.75 8.09 -7.82
CA SER A 90 -3.69 7.85 -9.26
C SER A 90 -2.26 7.63 -9.74
N ALA A 91 -1.34 8.49 -9.33
CA ALA A 91 0.07 8.37 -9.70
C ALA A 91 0.72 7.12 -9.09
N LEU A 92 0.42 6.81 -7.82
CA LEU A 92 0.93 5.60 -7.17
C LEU A 92 0.43 4.33 -7.86
N TYR A 93 -0.85 4.30 -8.25
CA TYR A 93 -1.40 3.18 -9.00
C TYR A 93 -0.72 3.01 -10.36
N GLN A 94 -0.54 4.11 -11.10
CA GLN A 94 0.18 4.08 -12.38
C GLN A 94 1.62 3.57 -12.20
N LYS A 95 2.31 4.04 -11.17
CA LYS A 95 3.68 3.57 -10.87
C LYS A 95 3.70 2.07 -10.53
N ILE A 96 2.78 1.59 -9.70
CA ILE A 96 2.69 0.16 -9.36
C ILE A 96 2.44 -0.69 -10.61
N GLN A 97 1.61 -0.23 -11.55
CA GLN A 97 1.34 -0.95 -12.80
C GLN A 97 2.54 -0.95 -13.77
N SER A 98 3.47 -0.01 -13.62
CA SER A 98 4.70 0.06 -14.43
C SER A 98 5.90 -0.67 -13.81
N LEU A 99 5.75 -1.25 -12.61
CA LEU A 99 6.82 -2.03 -11.97
C LEU A 99 6.91 -3.43 -12.58
N SER A 100 8.13 -3.96 -12.67
CA SER A 100 8.36 -5.34 -13.07
C SER A 100 7.97 -6.33 -11.97
N PHE A 101 7.92 -7.61 -12.29
CA PHE A 101 7.61 -8.66 -11.32
C PHE A 101 8.61 -8.68 -10.16
N ASN A 102 9.89 -8.43 -10.43
CA ASN A 102 10.93 -8.40 -9.42
C ASN A 102 10.68 -7.33 -8.33
N GLU A 103 10.29 -6.12 -8.71
CA GLU A 103 9.94 -5.06 -7.77
C GLU A 103 8.64 -5.36 -7.03
N LEU A 104 7.64 -5.94 -7.73
CA LEU A 104 6.37 -6.32 -7.09
C LEU A 104 6.56 -7.40 -6.03
N ASP A 105 7.42 -8.40 -6.30
CA ASP A 105 7.75 -9.45 -5.35
C ASP A 105 8.52 -8.89 -4.14
N ASN A 106 9.48 -7.99 -4.37
CA ASN A 106 10.26 -7.35 -3.32
C ASN A 106 9.41 -6.46 -2.40
N LEU A 107 8.49 -5.69 -2.96
CA LEU A 107 7.63 -4.78 -2.19
C LEU A 107 6.49 -5.52 -1.49
N GLY A 108 6.02 -6.59 -2.07
CA GLY A 108 4.89 -7.39 -1.61
C GLY A 108 3.52 -6.70 -1.78
N THR A 109 2.55 -7.43 -2.29
CA THR A 109 1.20 -6.91 -2.59
C THR A 109 0.50 -6.28 -1.37
N SER A 110 0.62 -6.90 -0.19
CA SER A 110 0.02 -6.40 1.05
C SER A 110 0.58 -5.02 1.44
N SER A 111 1.89 -4.82 1.29
CA SER A 111 2.56 -3.54 1.55
C SER A 111 2.10 -2.45 0.58
N LEU A 112 1.98 -2.78 -0.72
CA LEU A 112 1.50 -1.85 -1.75
C LEU A 112 0.06 -1.41 -1.51
N ILE A 113 -0.83 -2.34 -1.12
CA ILE A 113 -2.21 -2.02 -0.74
C ILE A 113 -2.24 -1.05 0.46
N THR A 114 -1.42 -1.31 1.48
CA THR A 114 -1.33 -0.44 2.66
C THR A 114 -0.86 0.97 2.29
N ARG A 115 0.13 1.10 1.40
CA ARG A 115 0.63 2.40 0.91
C ARG A 115 -0.42 3.14 0.09
N MET A 116 -1.18 2.42 -0.74
CA MET A 116 -2.28 2.99 -1.53
C MET A 116 -3.46 3.48 -0.70
N THR A 117 -3.74 2.82 0.42
CA THR A 117 -4.90 3.10 1.27
C THR A 117 -4.52 3.92 2.51
N ASN A 118 -3.99 3.26 3.54
CA ASN A 118 -3.75 3.86 4.85
C ASN A 118 -2.68 4.96 4.82
N ASP A 119 -1.56 4.73 4.13
CA ASP A 119 -0.48 5.70 4.09
C ASP A 119 -0.91 6.96 3.33
N THR A 120 -1.57 6.78 2.18
CA THR A 120 -2.10 7.92 1.41
C THR A 120 -3.15 8.71 2.19
N ASN A 121 -4.04 8.04 2.93
CA ASN A 121 -5.02 8.71 3.81
C ASN A 121 -4.33 9.49 4.94
N THR A 122 -3.29 8.92 5.54
CA THR A 122 -2.52 9.57 6.61
C THR A 122 -1.80 10.82 6.10
N VAL A 123 -1.19 10.76 4.91
CA VAL A 123 -0.55 11.92 4.28
C VAL A 123 -1.59 12.98 3.90
N GLN A 124 -2.72 12.59 3.32
CA GLN A 124 -3.84 13.48 2.99
C GLN A 124 -4.35 14.23 4.23
N ASN A 125 -4.54 13.51 5.35
CA ASN A 125 -4.97 14.11 6.61
C ASN A 125 -3.89 15.06 7.17
N GLY A 126 -2.62 14.70 7.07
CA GLY A 126 -1.50 15.56 7.42
C GLY A 126 -1.52 16.88 6.64
N VAL A 127 -1.71 16.81 5.32
CA VAL A 127 -1.84 18.01 4.46
C VAL A 127 -3.02 18.88 4.89
N ASN A 128 -4.19 18.28 5.16
CA ASN A 128 -5.37 19.04 5.61
C ASN A 128 -5.09 19.79 6.93
N LEU A 129 -4.48 19.10 7.92
CA LEU A 129 -4.18 19.72 9.21
C LEU A 129 -3.09 20.79 9.09
N VAL A 130 -2.09 20.60 8.25
CA VAL A 130 -1.06 21.61 7.97
C VAL A 130 -1.71 22.89 7.40
N LEU A 131 -2.57 22.77 6.40
CA LEU A 131 -3.24 23.93 5.79
C LEU A 131 -4.15 24.70 6.77
N ARG A 132 -4.65 24.01 7.81
CA ARG A 132 -5.59 24.61 8.78
C ARG A 132 -4.93 25.14 10.05
N LEU A 133 -3.92 24.46 10.58
CA LEU A 133 -3.44 24.71 11.94
C LEU A 133 -1.98 25.18 12.00
N LEU A 134 -1.15 24.85 10.99
CA LEU A 134 0.29 25.15 11.06
C LEU A 134 0.61 26.63 11.23
N LEU A 135 -0.11 27.50 10.54
CA LEU A 135 0.05 28.95 10.65
C LEU A 135 -0.84 29.57 11.74
N ARG A 136 -2.05 29.02 11.92
CA ARG A 136 -3.04 29.54 12.87
C ARG A 136 -2.57 29.46 14.32
N SER A 137 -2.10 28.31 14.78
CA SER A 137 -1.76 28.14 16.20
C SER A 137 -0.58 29.02 16.63
N PRO A 138 0.55 29.09 15.91
CA PRO A 138 1.58 30.06 16.24
C PRO A 138 1.09 31.53 16.18
N PHE A 139 0.26 31.87 15.17
CA PHE A 139 -0.27 33.22 15.02
C PHE A 139 -1.11 33.65 16.24
N ILE A 140 -1.95 32.76 16.79
CA ILE A 140 -2.74 33.06 17.99
C ILE A 140 -1.83 33.17 19.22
N VAL A 141 -0.86 32.25 19.39
CA VAL A 141 0.05 32.28 20.56
C VAL A 141 0.86 33.56 20.57
N PHE A 142 1.53 33.91 19.47
CA PHE A 142 2.31 35.15 19.37
C PHE A 142 1.42 36.38 19.36
N GLY A 143 0.27 36.33 18.69
CA GLY A 143 -0.71 37.41 18.66
C GLY A 143 -1.26 37.74 20.06
N ALA A 144 -1.68 36.74 20.79
CA ALA A 144 -2.15 36.93 22.19
C ALA A 144 -1.04 37.47 23.12
N MET A 145 0.21 37.04 22.92
CA MET A 145 1.35 37.59 23.67
C MET A 145 1.60 39.05 23.32
N ILE A 146 1.57 39.41 22.02
CA ILE A 146 1.73 40.83 21.57
C ILE A 146 0.59 41.67 22.12
N MET A 147 -0.65 41.21 22.05
CA MET A 147 -1.81 41.91 22.60
C MET A 147 -1.70 42.12 24.12
N ALA A 148 -1.18 41.11 24.84
CA ALA A 148 -0.88 41.25 26.28
C ALA A 148 0.18 42.31 26.54
N PHE A 149 1.24 42.42 25.72
CA PHE A 149 2.26 43.47 25.86
C PHE A 149 1.70 44.88 25.59
N PHE A 150 0.75 45.04 24.70
CA PHE A 150 0.07 46.33 24.48
C PHE A 150 -0.82 46.74 25.65
N ILE A 151 -1.34 45.79 26.42
CA ILE A 151 -2.15 46.08 27.60
C ILE A 151 -1.23 46.44 28.79
N ASP A 152 -0.29 45.55 29.13
CA ASP A 152 0.68 45.76 30.19
C ASP A 152 1.94 44.89 30.05
N ALA A 153 3.11 45.51 29.92
CA ALA A 153 4.36 44.79 29.71
C ALA A 153 4.78 43.92 30.92
N LYS A 154 4.48 44.30 32.16
CA LYS A 154 4.83 43.49 33.36
C LYS A 154 3.95 42.24 33.42
N CYS A 155 2.65 42.38 33.17
CA CYS A 155 1.75 41.22 33.06
C CYS A 155 2.11 40.30 31.89
N ALA A 156 2.56 40.85 30.76
CA ALA A 156 3.00 40.07 29.59
C ALA A 156 4.24 39.19 29.88
N LEU A 157 5.10 39.54 30.83
CA LEU A 157 6.20 38.67 31.29
C LEU A 157 5.70 37.37 31.92
N ILE A 158 4.53 37.41 32.59
CA ILE A 158 3.89 36.20 33.15
C ILE A 158 3.51 35.22 31.99
N PHE A 159 3.02 35.77 30.87
CA PHE A 159 2.73 34.96 29.65
C PHE A 159 3.98 34.31 29.09
N LEU A 160 5.07 35.08 28.99
CA LEU A 160 6.34 34.57 28.48
C LEU A 160 6.85 33.40 29.35
N ALA A 161 6.83 33.59 30.69
CA ALA A 161 7.24 32.54 31.63
C ALA A 161 6.34 31.31 31.52
N ALA A 162 5.01 31.49 31.42
CA ALA A 162 4.06 30.39 31.26
C ALA A 162 4.26 29.63 29.93
N ILE A 163 4.44 30.34 28.81
CA ILE A 163 4.68 29.73 27.51
C ILE A 163 5.97 28.90 27.51
N VAL A 164 7.06 29.44 28.06
CA VAL A 164 8.34 28.72 28.13
C VAL A 164 8.20 27.47 29.02
N LEU A 165 7.59 27.59 30.19
CA LEU A 165 7.38 26.47 31.11
C LEU A 165 6.49 25.38 30.49
N LEU A 166 5.37 25.77 29.84
CA LEU A 166 4.50 24.86 29.14
C LEU A 166 5.22 24.15 27.98
N SER A 167 5.99 24.89 27.19
CA SER A 167 6.74 24.31 26.08
C SER A 167 7.75 23.26 26.55
N ILE A 168 8.45 23.52 27.65
CA ILE A 168 9.38 22.56 28.26
C ILE A 168 8.64 21.30 28.72
N VAL A 169 7.52 21.44 29.44
CA VAL A 169 6.75 20.31 29.96
C VAL A 169 6.18 19.48 28.81
N ILE A 170 5.58 20.12 27.78
CA ILE A 170 5.06 19.43 26.59
C ILE A 170 6.20 18.68 25.89
N PHE A 171 7.34 19.33 25.70
CA PHE A 171 8.50 18.71 25.04
C PHE A 171 9.01 17.49 25.82
N LEU A 172 9.18 17.59 27.13
CA LEU A 172 9.65 16.49 27.98
C LEU A 172 8.68 15.29 27.93
N ILE A 173 7.38 15.55 28.08
CA ILE A 173 6.37 14.49 28.03
C ILE A 173 6.36 13.83 26.63
N MET A 174 6.43 14.61 25.54
CA MET A 174 6.48 14.09 24.18
C MET A 174 7.77 13.32 23.90
N ALA A 175 8.92 13.80 24.34
CA ALA A 175 10.21 13.12 24.18
C ALA A 175 10.21 11.72 24.84
N TYR A 176 9.50 11.57 25.95
CA TYR A 176 9.35 10.29 26.64
C TYR A 176 8.26 9.40 26.01
N THR A 177 7.11 9.97 25.68
CA THR A 177 5.94 9.18 25.22
C THR A 177 6.07 8.73 23.76
N THR A 178 6.73 9.51 22.88
CA THR A 178 6.88 9.16 21.46
C THR A 178 7.61 7.82 21.25
N PRO A 179 8.80 7.55 21.84
CA PRO A 179 9.44 6.24 21.76
C PRO A 179 8.62 5.14 22.48
N GLY A 180 7.89 5.50 23.52
CA GLY A 180 6.96 4.61 24.20
C GLY A 180 5.84 4.12 23.29
N TYR A 181 5.21 5.00 22.52
CA TYR A 181 4.18 4.63 21.53
C TYR A 181 4.73 3.74 20.42
N LYS A 182 5.99 3.93 19.99
CA LYS A 182 6.63 3.01 19.04
C LYS A 182 6.74 1.60 19.60
N LYS A 183 7.09 1.44 20.89
CA LYS A 183 7.12 0.12 21.57
C LYS A 183 5.72 -0.47 21.74
N VAL A 184 4.71 0.35 22.03
CA VAL A 184 3.30 -0.09 22.06
C VAL A 184 2.90 -0.63 20.70
N GLN A 185 3.26 0.05 19.61
CA GLN A 185 2.97 -0.40 18.25
C GLN A 185 3.66 -1.74 17.95
N SER A 186 4.94 -1.89 18.26
CA SER A 186 5.67 -3.15 18.08
C SER A 186 5.06 -4.32 18.85
N ASN A 187 4.59 -4.08 20.09
CA ASN A 187 3.88 -5.11 20.85
C ASN A 187 2.51 -5.44 20.25
N LEU A 188 1.81 -4.44 19.71
CA LEU A 188 0.54 -4.65 19.00
C LEU A 188 0.74 -5.49 17.73
N ASP A 189 1.81 -5.20 16.98
CA ASP A 189 2.17 -5.99 15.78
C ASP A 189 2.47 -7.45 16.16
N SER A 190 3.14 -7.69 17.30
CA SER A 190 3.40 -9.04 17.83
C SER A 190 2.11 -9.77 18.22
N VAL A 191 1.13 -9.10 18.84
CA VAL A 191 -0.19 -9.68 19.16
C VAL A 191 -0.97 -9.95 17.88
N THR A 192 -0.92 -9.05 16.92
CA THR A 192 -1.59 -9.23 15.62
C THR A 192 -1.00 -10.41 14.83
N LEU A 193 0.33 -10.56 14.88
CA LEU A 193 1.02 -11.68 14.22
C LEU A 193 0.55 -13.02 14.78
N ILE A 194 0.63 -13.23 16.11
CA ILE A 194 0.18 -14.49 16.71
C ILE A 194 -1.31 -14.77 16.46
N THR A 195 -2.14 -13.69 16.47
CA THR A 195 -3.58 -13.85 16.16
C THR A 195 -3.79 -14.34 14.73
N ARG A 196 -3.01 -13.83 13.77
CA ARG A 196 -3.06 -14.27 12.36
C ARG A 196 -2.59 -15.72 12.24
N GLU A 197 -1.44 -16.05 12.82
CA GLU A 197 -0.89 -17.41 12.82
C GLU A 197 -1.87 -18.41 13.40
N ASN A 198 -2.49 -18.09 14.54
CA ASN A 198 -3.48 -18.95 15.18
C ASN A 198 -4.78 -19.08 14.37
N TYR A 199 -5.19 -18.01 13.68
CA TYR A 199 -6.37 -18.07 12.81
C TYR A 199 -6.11 -18.91 11.55
N GLU A 200 -4.97 -18.71 10.89
CA GLU A 200 -4.57 -19.49 9.72
C GLU A 200 -4.27 -20.96 10.09
N GLY A 201 -3.62 -21.17 11.24
CA GLY A 201 -3.26 -22.48 11.80
C GLY A 201 -4.32 -23.17 12.67
N ALA A 202 -5.54 -22.65 12.78
CA ALA A 202 -6.55 -23.13 13.73
C ALA A 202 -6.85 -24.64 13.61
N ARG A 203 -6.80 -25.20 12.39
CA ARG A 203 -6.99 -26.63 12.16
C ARG A 203 -5.81 -27.45 12.69
N VAL A 204 -4.59 -26.92 12.54
CA VAL A 204 -3.37 -27.58 13.03
C VAL A 204 -3.34 -27.57 14.55
N ILE A 205 -3.60 -26.42 15.17
CA ILE A 205 -3.65 -26.27 16.63
C ILE A 205 -4.63 -27.26 17.23
N ARG A 206 -5.84 -27.40 16.66
CA ARG A 206 -6.84 -28.36 17.11
C ARG A 206 -6.43 -29.80 16.85
N ALA A 207 -5.77 -30.10 15.72
CA ALA A 207 -5.31 -31.45 15.41
C ALA A 207 -4.23 -31.94 16.37
N PHE A 208 -3.39 -31.03 16.88
CA PHE A 208 -2.35 -31.36 17.87
C PHE A 208 -2.74 -31.06 19.32
N THR A 209 -3.97 -30.60 19.57
CA THR A 209 -4.52 -30.30 20.92
C THR A 209 -3.63 -29.31 21.70
N ASP A 210 -3.11 -28.28 21.03
CA ASP A 210 -2.15 -27.31 21.58
C ASP A 210 -2.79 -25.96 21.94
N GLU A 211 -4.12 -25.87 22.04
CA GLU A 211 -4.86 -24.64 22.32
C GLU A 211 -4.44 -23.98 23.62
N SER A 212 -4.09 -24.76 24.64
CA SER A 212 -3.70 -24.23 25.94
C SER A 212 -2.38 -23.46 25.89
N ASN A 213 -1.41 -23.95 25.13
CA ASN A 213 -0.12 -23.27 24.94
C ASN A 213 -0.26 -22.00 24.11
N GLU A 214 -1.05 -22.06 23.04
CA GLU A 214 -1.33 -20.90 22.20
C GLU A 214 -2.08 -19.78 22.96
N ILE A 215 -3.06 -20.15 23.80
CA ILE A 215 -3.75 -19.21 24.70
C ILE A 215 -2.76 -18.59 25.71
N ALA A 216 -1.86 -19.38 26.26
CA ALA A 216 -0.85 -18.90 27.20
C ALA A 216 0.11 -17.91 26.54
N GLU A 217 0.59 -18.21 25.32
CA GLU A 217 1.47 -17.35 24.55
C GLU A 217 0.77 -16.04 24.13
N PHE A 218 -0.47 -16.13 23.63
CA PHE A 218 -1.28 -14.95 23.34
C PHE A 218 -1.43 -14.06 24.56
N ASN A 219 -1.79 -14.65 25.72
CA ASN A 219 -1.94 -13.91 26.97
C ASN A 219 -0.64 -13.26 27.42
N ARG A 220 0.51 -13.90 27.22
CA ARG A 220 1.83 -13.36 27.52
C ARG A 220 2.09 -12.08 26.71
N ARG A 221 1.89 -12.14 25.37
CA ARG A 221 2.09 -11.00 24.48
C ARG A 221 1.07 -9.89 24.74
N ASN A 222 -0.18 -10.24 24.97
CA ASN A 222 -1.24 -9.28 25.30
C ASN A 222 -0.99 -8.57 26.64
N ARG A 223 -0.46 -9.26 27.65
CA ARG A 223 -0.03 -8.65 28.93
C ARG A 223 1.13 -7.68 28.70
N ALA A 224 2.12 -8.03 27.88
CA ALA A 224 3.23 -7.14 27.55
C ALA A 224 2.73 -5.87 26.85
N LEU A 225 1.82 -5.99 25.88
CA LEU A 225 1.13 -4.87 25.22
C LEU A 225 0.40 -4.00 26.26
N SER A 226 -0.47 -4.60 27.07
CA SER A 226 -1.26 -3.88 28.09
C SER A 226 -0.38 -3.15 29.09
N ASN A 227 0.70 -3.79 29.57
CA ASN A 227 1.63 -3.15 30.52
C ASN A 227 2.36 -1.96 29.88
N MET A 228 2.75 -2.09 28.60
CA MET A 228 3.39 -0.98 27.90
C MET A 228 2.42 0.16 27.62
N GLN A 229 1.17 -0.14 27.23
CA GLN A 229 0.11 0.86 27.07
C GLN A 229 -0.17 1.60 28.38
N LYS A 230 -0.28 0.87 29.51
CA LYS A 230 -0.47 1.47 30.85
C LYS A 230 0.70 2.38 31.23
N LYS A 231 1.95 1.94 30.96
CA LYS A 231 3.15 2.73 31.30
C LYS A 231 3.18 4.04 30.50
N VAL A 232 2.95 3.97 29.19
CA VAL A 232 2.92 5.17 28.32
C VAL A 232 1.70 6.02 28.62
N GLY A 233 0.54 5.40 28.85
CA GLY A 233 -0.72 6.07 29.19
C GLY A 233 -0.63 6.86 30.49
N LYS A 234 0.00 6.31 31.55
CA LYS A 234 0.20 7.02 32.82
C LYS A 234 0.96 8.34 32.64
N ILE A 235 2.01 8.34 31.81
CA ILE A 235 2.81 9.55 31.57
C ILE A 235 2.09 10.52 30.63
N SER A 236 1.48 9.97 29.55
CA SER A 236 0.70 10.78 28.62
C SER A 236 -0.50 11.46 29.30
N SER A 237 -1.14 10.79 30.25
CA SER A 237 -2.29 11.35 31.00
C SER A 237 -1.92 12.51 31.90
N LEU A 238 -0.64 12.66 32.28
CA LEU A 238 -0.15 13.80 33.07
C LEU A 238 -0.08 15.10 32.26
N LEU A 239 -0.12 15.02 30.92
CA LEU A 239 0.00 16.20 30.07
C LEU A 239 -1.07 17.25 30.41
N ASN A 240 -2.34 16.87 30.38
CA ASN A 240 -3.44 17.79 30.64
C ASN A 240 -3.44 18.32 32.08
N PRO A 241 -3.38 17.50 33.16
CA PRO A 241 -3.36 18.02 34.53
C PRO A 241 -2.21 18.97 34.77
N ILE A 242 -0.98 18.64 34.36
CA ILE A 242 0.19 19.50 34.58
C ILE A 242 0.04 20.82 33.82
N THR A 243 -0.36 20.78 32.56
CA THR A 243 -0.56 22.01 31.78
C THR A 243 -1.68 22.87 32.36
N TYR A 244 -2.79 22.28 32.84
CA TYR A 244 -3.83 23.02 33.56
C TYR A 244 -3.36 23.63 34.86
N VAL A 245 -2.57 22.93 35.67
CA VAL A 245 -2.01 23.48 36.92
C VAL A 245 -1.11 24.67 36.62
N ILE A 246 -0.20 24.56 35.65
CA ILE A 246 0.71 25.65 35.27
C ILE A 246 -0.09 26.89 34.85
N ILE A 247 -1.08 26.71 33.98
CA ILE A 247 -1.91 27.83 33.48
C ILE A 247 -2.74 28.44 34.63
N ASN A 248 -3.38 27.62 35.46
CA ASN A 248 -4.16 28.16 36.56
C ASN A 248 -3.28 28.93 37.58
N ILE A 249 -2.07 28.45 37.86
CA ILE A 249 -1.09 29.21 38.68
C ILE A 249 -0.74 30.52 37.97
N ALA A 250 -0.43 30.49 36.66
CA ALA A 250 -0.15 31.72 35.93
C ALA A 250 -1.35 32.69 35.91
N ILE A 251 -2.58 32.18 35.79
CA ILE A 251 -3.81 32.97 35.87
C ILE A 251 -3.98 33.58 37.26
N VAL A 252 -3.74 32.83 38.34
CA VAL A 252 -3.82 33.36 39.72
C VAL A 252 -2.81 34.49 39.93
N VAL A 253 -1.56 34.30 39.48
CA VAL A 253 -0.52 35.34 39.54
C VAL A 253 -0.90 36.55 38.71
N LEU A 254 -1.46 36.32 37.50
CA LEU A 254 -1.93 37.37 36.61
C LEU A 254 -3.07 38.19 37.24
N VAL A 255 -4.09 37.50 37.78
CA VAL A 255 -5.25 38.16 38.41
C VAL A 255 -4.83 38.93 39.65
N TYR A 256 -3.94 38.35 40.47
CA TYR A 256 -3.40 39.05 41.64
C TYR A 256 -2.60 40.31 41.24
N SER A 257 -1.65 40.17 40.31
CA SER A 257 -0.83 41.29 39.82
C SER A 257 -1.69 42.36 39.11
N GLY A 258 -2.66 41.92 38.32
CA GLY A 258 -3.61 42.78 37.65
C GLY A 258 -4.54 43.49 38.63
N GLY A 259 -5.04 42.78 39.66
CA GLY A 259 -5.89 43.37 40.72
C GLY A 259 -5.15 44.45 41.52
N VAL A 260 -3.87 44.24 41.88
CA VAL A 260 -3.03 45.27 42.51
C VAL A 260 -2.92 46.50 41.59
N LYS A 261 -2.69 46.32 40.31
CA LYS A 261 -2.59 47.42 39.32
C LYS A 261 -3.91 48.13 39.09
N VAL A 262 -5.03 47.43 39.14
CA VAL A 262 -6.36 48.04 39.06
C VAL A 262 -6.59 48.95 40.28
N ASN A 263 -6.16 48.49 41.47
CA ASN A 263 -6.32 49.28 42.71
C ASN A 263 -5.44 50.55 42.74
N ILE A 264 -4.29 50.53 42.04
CA ILE A 264 -3.39 51.68 41.86
C ILE A 264 -3.86 52.61 40.72
N GLY A 265 -4.74 52.12 39.83
CA GLY A 265 -5.24 52.87 38.69
C GLY A 265 -4.42 52.68 37.39
N ASP A 266 -3.43 51.78 37.35
CA ASP A 266 -2.59 51.50 36.20
C ASP A 266 -3.32 50.64 35.13
N LEU A 267 -4.26 49.80 35.55
CA LEU A 267 -5.07 48.93 34.70
C LEU A 267 -6.56 49.06 35.01
N THR A 268 -7.40 48.70 34.03
CA THR A 268 -8.84 48.57 34.23
C THR A 268 -9.25 47.12 34.46
N GLN A 269 -10.46 46.92 35.07
CA GLN A 269 -11.00 45.56 35.29
C GLN A 269 -11.16 44.78 34.00
N GLY A 270 -11.64 45.42 32.94
CA GLY A 270 -11.80 44.81 31.62
C GLY A 270 -10.48 44.38 30.99
N GLN A 271 -9.41 45.15 31.19
CA GLN A 271 -8.08 44.78 30.75
C GLN A 271 -7.55 43.51 31.41
N VAL A 272 -7.80 43.33 32.72
CA VAL A 272 -7.42 42.08 33.44
C VAL A 272 -8.20 40.89 32.90
N VAL A 273 -9.50 41.05 32.57
CA VAL A 273 -10.32 40.01 31.94
C VAL A 273 -9.83 39.68 30.54
N ALA A 274 -9.40 40.68 29.76
CA ALA A 274 -8.80 40.43 28.47
C ALA A 274 -7.50 39.62 28.56
N LEU A 275 -6.61 39.95 29.49
CA LEU A 275 -5.40 39.20 29.75
C LEU A 275 -5.70 37.76 30.18
N TYR A 276 -6.71 37.52 31.04
CA TYR A 276 -7.16 36.17 31.37
C TYR A 276 -7.58 35.36 30.14
N ASN A 277 -8.37 35.96 29.24
CA ASN A 277 -8.83 35.30 28.03
C ASN A 277 -7.67 34.95 27.08
N TYR A 278 -6.69 35.87 26.90
CA TYR A 278 -5.50 35.60 26.09
C TYR A 278 -4.66 34.44 26.67
N MET A 279 -4.48 34.39 28.01
CA MET A 279 -3.77 33.29 28.66
C MET A 279 -4.45 31.95 28.39
N SER A 280 -5.78 31.88 28.47
CA SER A 280 -6.57 30.69 28.22
C SER A 280 -6.50 30.23 26.75
N GLN A 281 -6.48 31.18 25.80
CA GLN A 281 -6.31 30.88 24.37
C GLN A 281 -4.93 30.26 24.05
N ILE A 282 -3.87 30.78 24.65
CA ILE A 282 -2.51 30.27 24.47
C ILE A 282 -2.42 28.81 24.89
N LEU A 283 -3.00 28.41 26.02
CA LEU A 283 -3.01 27.01 26.46
C LEU A 283 -3.62 26.09 25.38
N VAL A 284 -4.83 26.42 24.92
CA VAL A 284 -5.57 25.60 23.96
C VAL A 284 -4.78 25.46 22.67
N GLU A 285 -4.17 26.55 22.19
CA GLU A 285 -3.42 26.54 20.94
C GLU A 285 -2.08 25.80 21.04
N LEU A 286 -1.39 25.85 22.18
CA LEU A 286 -0.15 25.08 22.42
C LEU A 286 -0.44 23.57 22.40
N ILE A 287 -1.54 23.12 23.02
CA ILE A 287 -1.94 21.71 22.99
C ILE A 287 -2.29 21.27 21.56
N LYS A 288 -3.01 22.10 20.79
CA LYS A 288 -3.31 21.83 19.38
C LYS A 288 -2.05 21.72 18.54
N LEU A 289 -1.08 22.62 18.75
CA LEU A 289 0.21 22.61 18.06
C LEU A 289 1.01 21.34 18.37
N ALA A 290 1.04 20.89 19.61
CA ALA A 290 1.70 19.64 20.00
C ALA A 290 1.09 18.43 19.27
N ASN A 291 -0.23 18.31 19.25
CA ASN A 291 -0.94 17.24 18.53
C ASN A 291 -0.72 17.30 17.01
N LEU A 292 -0.64 18.51 16.46
CA LEU A 292 -0.32 18.72 15.04
C LEU A 292 1.07 18.17 14.69
N LEU A 293 2.10 18.45 15.50
CA LEU A 293 3.46 17.96 15.29
C LEU A 293 3.51 16.42 15.23
N VAL A 294 2.79 15.75 16.15
CA VAL A 294 2.69 14.28 16.14
C VAL A 294 2.06 13.78 14.84
N THR A 295 1.00 14.43 14.38
CA THR A 295 0.30 14.03 13.15
C THR A 295 1.16 14.27 11.92
N ILE A 296 1.87 15.40 11.86
CA ILE A 296 2.82 15.70 10.77
C ILE A 296 3.92 14.64 10.72
N THR A 297 4.51 14.27 11.86
CA THR A 297 5.57 13.25 11.92
C THR A 297 5.09 11.90 11.36
N LYS A 298 3.86 11.49 11.71
CA LYS A 298 3.25 10.28 11.14
C LYS A 298 3.04 10.40 9.63
N ALA A 299 2.52 11.53 9.18
CA ALA A 299 2.29 11.78 7.75
C ALA A 299 3.61 11.79 6.95
N LEU A 300 4.70 12.34 7.51
CA LEU A 300 6.03 12.32 6.91
C LEU A 300 6.55 10.88 6.74
N ALA A 301 6.45 10.05 7.78
CA ALA A 301 6.86 8.66 7.71
C ALA A 301 6.07 7.86 6.64
N CYS A 302 4.76 8.10 6.54
CA CYS A 302 3.93 7.50 5.48
C CYS A 302 4.33 8.03 4.08
N ALA A 303 4.62 9.32 3.97
CA ALA A 303 5.08 9.93 2.72
C ALA A 303 6.42 9.34 2.25
N ASP A 304 7.34 9.06 3.16
CA ASP A 304 8.63 8.43 2.83
C ASP A 304 8.45 6.98 2.33
N ARG A 305 7.51 6.22 2.91
CA ARG A 305 7.16 4.88 2.40
C ARG A 305 6.53 4.93 1.00
N ILE A 306 5.68 5.92 0.73
CA ILE A 306 5.11 6.11 -0.61
C ILE A 306 6.22 6.53 -1.59
N LYS A 307 7.10 7.45 -1.18
CA LYS A 307 8.22 7.93 -1.98
C LYS A 307 9.13 6.78 -2.41
N SER A 308 9.41 5.81 -1.53
CA SER A 308 10.22 4.65 -1.87
C SER A 308 9.64 3.77 -2.99
N VAL A 309 8.32 3.82 -3.23
CA VAL A 309 7.72 3.16 -4.41
C VAL A 309 7.98 3.94 -5.70
N PHE A 310 7.89 5.27 -5.63
CA PHE A 310 8.19 6.11 -6.80
C PHE A 310 9.67 6.06 -7.22
N GLU A 311 10.56 5.82 -6.28
CA GLU A 311 12.00 5.71 -6.49
C GLU A 311 12.45 4.32 -6.98
N GLN A 312 11.54 3.32 -6.99
CA GLN A 312 11.84 2.05 -7.65
C GLN A 312 11.89 2.26 -9.16
N GLU A 313 13.03 1.95 -9.74
CA GLU A 313 13.16 1.86 -11.18
C GLU A 313 12.86 0.42 -11.60
N SER A 314 12.26 0.23 -12.76
CA SER A 314 12.10 -1.11 -13.32
C SER A 314 13.49 -1.70 -13.52
N THR A 315 13.69 -2.93 -13.05
CA THR A 315 14.96 -3.64 -13.26
C THR A 315 15.00 -4.35 -14.60
N LEU A 316 13.92 -4.30 -15.39
CA LEU A 316 13.95 -4.83 -16.76
C LEU A 316 14.82 -3.94 -17.64
N ASP A 317 15.86 -4.54 -18.20
CA ASP A 317 16.80 -3.90 -19.09
C ASP A 317 16.22 -3.90 -20.52
N HIS A 318 16.07 -2.74 -21.11
CA HIS A 318 15.73 -2.61 -22.50
C HIS A 318 16.96 -2.10 -23.25
N ASN A 319 17.52 -2.93 -24.13
CA ASN A 319 18.63 -2.54 -24.98
C ASN A 319 18.24 -2.59 -26.46
N ASP A 320 18.86 -1.71 -27.25
CA ASP A 320 18.66 -1.69 -28.71
C ASP A 320 19.57 -2.71 -29.45
N ASN A 321 20.19 -3.65 -28.73
CA ASN A 321 21.04 -4.67 -29.34
C ASN A 321 20.22 -5.60 -30.22
N LYS A 322 20.37 -5.47 -31.51
CA LYS A 322 19.81 -6.38 -32.52
C LYS A 322 20.67 -7.65 -32.64
N ALA A 323 20.93 -8.34 -31.53
CA ALA A 323 21.45 -9.68 -31.60
C ALA A 323 20.35 -10.59 -32.15
N ASN A 324 20.64 -11.30 -33.22
CA ASN A 324 19.70 -12.18 -33.88
C ASN A 324 20.17 -13.62 -33.74
N SER A 325 19.24 -14.50 -33.36
CA SER A 325 19.40 -15.96 -33.45
C SER A 325 18.68 -16.51 -34.69
N ASN A 326 19.13 -17.65 -35.18
CA ASN A 326 18.44 -18.38 -36.24
C ASN A 326 17.29 -19.26 -35.70
N SER A 327 17.21 -19.43 -34.39
CA SER A 327 16.21 -20.27 -33.72
C SER A 327 14.94 -19.46 -33.37
N TYR A 328 13.81 -20.13 -33.27
CA TYR A 328 12.56 -19.45 -32.86
C TYR A 328 12.59 -19.01 -31.40
N ILE A 329 13.04 -19.91 -30.50
CA ILE A 329 13.37 -19.56 -29.11
C ILE A 329 14.75 -20.17 -28.81
N GLU A 330 15.62 -19.39 -28.17
CA GLU A 330 16.96 -19.85 -27.79
C GLU A 330 17.33 -19.29 -26.41
N PHE A 331 17.91 -20.16 -25.60
CA PHE A 331 18.56 -19.83 -24.35
C PHE A 331 20.07 -20.03 -24.54
N GLU A 332 20.84 -18.95 -24.43
CA GLU A 332 22.28 -18.95 -24.62
C GLU A 332 22.97 -18.59 -23.29
N ASN A 333 23.60 -19.57 -22.64
CA ASN A 333 24.32 -19.46 -21.35
C ASN A 333 23.51 -18.74 -20.27
N VAL A 334 22.21 -19.02 -20.17
CA VAL A 334 21.28 -18.29 -19.34
C VAL A 334 21.38 -18.71 -17.88
N SER A 335 21.64 -17.73 -17.02
CA SER A 335 21.56 -17.89 -15.56
C SER A 335 20.62 -16.85 -14.96
N LEU A 336 19.90 -17.23 -13.90
CA LEU A 336 18.97 -16.35 -13.20
C LEU A 336 19.18 -16.42 -11.69
N LYS A 337 19.33 -15.25 -11.07
CA LYS A 337 19.30 -15.07 -9.62
C LYS A 337 18.27 -14.04 -9.25
N TYR A 338 17.30 -14.40 -8.43
CA TYR A 338 16.36 -13.42 -7.87
C TYR A 338 17.07 -12.49 -6.88
N ARG A 339 16.67 -11.23 -6.86
CA ARG A 339 17.38 -10.15 -6.13
C ARG A 339 17.67 -10.45 -4.65
N ASN A 340 16.81 -11.19 -3.97
CA ASN A 340 16.95 -11.53 -2.55
C ASN A 340 17.27 -13.01 -2.30
N ALA A 341 17.57 -13.79 -3.35
CA ALA A 341 17.94 -15.19 -3.22
C ALA A 341 19.41 -15.34 -2.84
N GLY A 342 19.72 -16.31 -1.98
CA GLY A 342 21.11 -16.68 -1.66
C GLY A 342 21.81 -17.28 -2.86
N ASP A 343 21.12 -18.20 -3.58
CA ASP A 343 21.67 -19.01 -4.66
C ASP A 343 21.06 -18.68 -6.02
N MET A 344 21.68 -19.20 -7.09
CA MET A 344 21.15 -19.12 -8.46
C MET A 344 19.92 -20.01 -8.58
N SER A 345 18.86 -19.49 -9.22
CA SER A 345 17.65 -20.27 -9.54
C SER A 345 17.78 -21.01 -10.86
N LEU A 346 18.62 -20.51 -11.76
CA LEU A 346 19.03 -21.16 -13.02
C LEU A 346 20.51 -20.91 -13.24
N THR A 347 21.23 -21.91 -13.74
CA THR A 347 22.67 -21.85 -14.01
C THR A 347 22.99 -22.47 -15.35
N ASP A 348 23.56 -21.66 -16.24
CA ASP A 348 24.11 -22.08 -17.53
C ASP A 348 23.14 -22.91 -18.40
N ILE A 349 21.93 -22.40 -18.62
CA ILE A 349 20.89 -23.04 -19.40
C ILE A 349 21.13 -22.77 -20.89
N ASN A 350 21.23 -23.84 -21.67
CA ASN A 350 21.46 -23.79 -23.11
C ASN A 350 20.52 -24.74 -23.84
N PHE A 351 19.64 -24.22 -24.70
CA PHE A 351 18.80 -25.02 -25.61
C PHE A 351 18.13 -24.16 -26.68
N THR A 352 17.66 -24.83 -27.75
CA THR A 352 16.93 -24.20 -28.86
C THR A 352 15.59 -24.88 -29.07
N VAL A 353 14.60 -24.09 -29.56
CA VAL A 353 13.24 -24.53 -29.86
C VAL A 353 12.86 -24.01 -31.22
N ASN A 354 12.25 -24.88 -32.04
CA ASN A 354 11.70 -24.49 -33.31
C ASN A 354 10.24 -24.03 -33.19
N LYS A 355 9.75 -23.32 -34.17
CA LYS A 355 8.35 -22.91 -34.21
C LYS A 355 7.43 -24.14 -34.36
N GLY A 356 6.43 -24.23 -33.49
CA GLY A 356 5.48 -25.32 -33.45
C GLY A 356 5.92 -26.53 -32.61
N ASP A 357 7.15 -26.54 -32.06
CA ASP A 357 7.60 -27.62 -31.16
C ASP A 357 6.78 -27.59 -29.85
N VAL A 358 6.53 -28.78 -29.32
CA VAL A 358 6.01 -28.99 -27.97
C VAL A 358 7.18 -29.33 -27.02
N ILE A 359 7.40 -28.49 -26.05
CA ILE A 359 8.51 -28.61 -25.10
C ILE A 359 7.99 -29.01 -23.71
N GLY A 360 8.41 -30.16 -23.21
CA GLY A 360 8.20 -30.57 -21.83
C GLY A 360 9.31 -30.02 -20.94
N VAL A 361 8.95 -29.44 -19.78
CA VAL A 361 9.93 -29.04 -18.75
C VAL A 361 9.60 -29.80 -17.49
N ILE A 362 10.52 -30.68 -17.06
CA ILE A 362 10.33 -31.57 -15.91
C ILE A 362 11.47 -31.46 -14.91
N GLY A 363 11.20 -31.78 -13.65
CA GLY A 363 12.17 -31.77 -12.54
C GLY A 363 11.48 -31.71 -11.19
N GLY A 364 12.23 -31.83 -10.12
CA GLY A 364 11.75 -31.73 -8.74
C GLY A 364 11.14 -30.37 -8.38
N THR A 365 10.52 -30.28 -7.21
CA THR A 365 10.08 -28.99 -6.66
C THR A 365 11.31 -28.12 -6.39
N GLY A 366 11.28 -26.87 -6.83
CA GLY A 366 12.40 -25.93 -6.65
C GLY A 366 13.51 -26.03 -7.72
N SER A 367 13.41 -26.94 -8.71
CA SER A 367 14.45 -27.12 -9.76
C SER A 367 14.54 -25.96 -10.79
N GLY A 368 13.75 -24.88 -10.65
CA GLY A 368 13.83 -23.72 -11.55
C GLY A 368 12.88 -23.72 -12.75
N LYS A 369 11.93 -24.69 -12.86
CA LYS A 369 11.00 -24.80 -13.99
C LYS A 369 10.22 -23.53 -14.31
N SER A 370 9.52 -22.99 -13.32
CA SER A 370 8.73 -21.75 -13.48
C SER A 370 9.63 -20.55 -13.76
N SER A 371 10.84 -20.53 -13.19
CA SER A 371 11.84 -19.50 -13.46
C SER A 371 12.28 -19.52 -14.93
N LEU A 372 12.50 -20.71 -15.50
CA LEU A 372 12.86 -20.87 -16.90
C LEU A 372 11.81 -20.27 -17.84
N VAL A 373 10.56 -20.70 -17.69
CA VAL A 373 9.50 -20.27 -18.59
C VAL A 373 9.07 -18.82 -18.38
N SER A 374 9.37 -18.23 -17.23
CA SER A 374 9.11 -16.81 -16.94
C SER A 374 10.06 -15.84 -17.65
N LEU A 375 11.18 -16.32 -18.17
CA LEU A 375 12.12 -15.54 -18.98
C LEU A 375 11.60 -15.31 -20.40
N VAL A 376 10.82 -16.24 -20.97
CA VAL A 376 10.28 -16.13 -22.33
C VAL A 376 9.38 -14.89 -22.52
N PRO A 377 8.41 -14.58 -21.62
CA PRO A 377 7.61 -13.35 -21.70
C PRO A 377 8.30 -12.10 -21.14
N HIS A 378 9.59 -12.17 -20.85
CA HIS A 378 10.38 -11.10 -20.24
C HIS A 378 9.74 -10.57 -18.94
N PHE A 379 9.38 -11.50 -18.02
CA PHE A 379 8.92 -11.14 -16.69
C PHE A 379 10.09 -10.83 -15.76
N TYR A 380 11.25 -11.45 -16.01
CA TYR A 380 12.53 -11.26 -15.33
C TYR A 380 13.64 -11.21 -16.35
N ASP A 381 14.71 -10.50 -16.04
CA ASP A 381 15.97 -10.52 -16.79
C ASP A 381 16.84 -11.70 -16.40
N ALA A 382 17.46 -12.31 -17.39
CA ALA A 382 18.61 -13.20 -17.14
C ALA A 382 19.73 -12.40 -16.46
N SER A 383 20.31 -12.98 -15.39
CA SER A 383 21.48 -12.39 -14.72
C SER A 383 22.74 -12.51 -15.56
N ASN A 384 22.87 -13.60 -16.34
CA ASN A 384 23.89 -13.82 -17.36
C ASN A 384 23.25 -14.52 -18.56
N GLY A 385 23.86 -14.38 -19.72
CA GLY A 385 23.38 -14.98 -20.98
C GLY A 385 22.23 -14.21 -21.61
N THR A 386 21.66 -14.76 -22.68
CA THR A 386 20.61 -14.10 -23.47
C THR A 386 19.48 -15.07 -23.80
N VAL A 387 18.25 -14.58 -23.75
CA VAL A 387 17.07 -15.30 -24.21
C VAL A 387 16.57 -14.65 -25.49
N TYR A 388 16.43 -15.45 -26.53
CA TYR A 388 15.89 -15.01 -27.82
C TYR A 388 14.49 -15.54 -28.02
N VAL A 389 13.60 -14.70 -28.54
CA VAL A 389 12.23 -15.07 -28.95
C VAL A 389 11.99 -14.52 -30.35
N ASN A 390 11.56 -15.39 -31.26
CA ASN A 390 11.40 -15.08 -32.68
C ASN A 390 12.70 -14.51 -33.30
N GLY A 391 13.85 -15.08 -32.89
CA GLY A 391 15.17 -14.68 -33.33
C GLY A 391 15.74 -13.38 -32.75
N CYS A 392 14.97 -12.66 -31.90
CA CYS A 392 15.39 -11.39 -31.29
C CYS A 392 15.60 -11.55 -29.79
N ASP A 393 16.62 -10.86 -29.25
CA ASP A 393 16.82 -10.74 -27.80
C ASP A 393 15.55 -10.16 -27.12
N VAL A 394 15.04 -10.82 -26.09
CA VAL A 394 13.83 -10.37 -25.36
C VAL A 394 13.98 -8.96 -24.80
N LYS A 395 15.19 -8.55 -24.43
CA LYS A 395 15.51 -7.20 -23.94
C LYS A 395 15.34 -6.11 -25.01
N SER A 396 15.43 -6.49 -26.31
CA SER A 396 15.27 -5.56 -27.43
C SER A 396 13.81 -5.45 -27.92
N LEU A 397 12.93 -6.31 -27.41
CA LEU A 397 11.54 -6.35 -27.82
C LEU A 397 10.69 -5.42 -26.92
N ASP A 398 9.65 -4.87 -27.53
CA ASP A 398 8.58 -4.20 -26.79
C ASP A 398 7.77 -5.25 -26.01
N ASP A 399 7.73 -5.10 -24.68
CA ASP A 399 7.07 -6.05 -23.79
C ASP A 399 5.62 -6.32 -24.16
N ASP A 400 4.86 -5.29 -24.55
CA ASP A 400 3.45 -5.45 -24.93
C ASP A 400 3.32 -6.25 -26.21
N LYS A 401 4.19 -6.03 -27.20
CA LYS A 401 4.20 -6.80 -28.46
C LYS A 401 4.60 -8.24 -28.23
N LEU A 402 5.62 -8.47 -27.39
CA LEU A 402 6.08 -9.82 -27.04
C LEU A 402 4.96 -10.57 -26.28
N ARG A 403 4.44 -10.00 -25.20
CA ARG A 403 3.40 -10.63 -24.36
C ARG A 403 2.07 -10.82 -25.07
N ASN A 404 1.79 -10.01 -26.11
CA ASN A 404 0.61 -10.21 -26.95
C ASN A 404 0.67 -11.49 -27.80
N LYS A 405 1.86 -12.02 -28.08
CA LYS A 405 2.05 -13.29 -28.81
C LYS A 405 2.06 -14.51 -27.89
N ILE A 406 2.13 -14.30 -26.57
CA ILE A 406 2.29 -15.36 -25.58
C ILE A 406 0.98 -15.55 -24.79
N GLY A 407 0.52 -16.79 -24.71
CA GLY A 407 -0.50 -17.22 -23.76
C GLY A 407 0.18 -17.85 -22.54
N PHE A 408 0.19 -17.16 -21.40
CA PHE A 408 0.84 -17.66 -20.19
C PHE A 408 -0.20 -18.08 -19.13
N VAL A 409 -0.17 -19.35 -18.73
CA VAL A 409 -0.99 -19.90 -17.67
C VAL A 409 -0.11 -20.15 -16.44
N GLN A 410 -0.30 -19.36 -15.40
CA GLN A 410 0.46 -19.45 -14.16
C GLN A 410 0.05 -20.67 -13.34
N GLN A 411 0.98 -21.23 -12.56
CA GLN A 411 0.75 -22.31 -11.61
C GLN A 411 -0.43 -22.00 -10.66
N LYS A 412 -0.47 -20.79 -10.10
CA LYS A 412 -1.61 -20.34 -9.30
C LYS A 412 -2.65 -19.66 -10.19
N SER A 413 -3.74 -20.37 -10.47
CA SER A 413 -4.85 -19.83 -11.25
C SER A 413 -5.56 -18.68 -10.54
N VAL A 414 -5.49 -17.48 -11.11
CA VAL A 414 -6.16 -16.28 -10.61
C VAL A 414 -7.31 -15.91 -11.56
N LEU A 415 -8.53 -15.88 -11.02
CA LEU A 415 -9.72 -15.40 -11.73
C LEU A 415 -10.23 -14.11 -11.06
N PHE A 416 -10.67 -13.17 -11.89
CA PHE A 416 -11.22 -11.91 -11.44
C PHE A 416 -12.72 -12.03 -11.15
N LYS A 417 -13.21 -11.27 -10.18
CA LYS A 417 -14.64 -11.13 -9.93
C LYS A 417 -15.32 -10.53 -11.16
N GLY A 418 -16.36 -11.21 -11.65
CA GLY A 418 -17.09 -10.83 -12.86
C GLY A 418 -17.68 -12.06 -13.53
N THR A 419 -18.13 -11.96 -14.78
CA THR A 419 -18.65 -13.09 -15.54
C THR A 419 -17.52 -13.95 -16.12
N VAL A 420 -17.85 -15.16 -16.60
CA VAL A 420 -16.92 -15.97 -17.40
C VAL A 420 -16.47 -15.16 -18.62
N ARG A 421 -17.42 -14.52 -19.31
CA ARG A 421 -17.15 -13.64 -20.44
C ARG A 421 -16.12 -12.56 -20.11
N ASP A 422 -16.26 -11.88 -18.99
CA ASP A 422 -15.32 -10.84 -18.54
C ASP A 422 -13.93 -11.42 -18.32
N ASN A 423 -13.84 -12.60 -17.70
CA ASN A 423 -12.56 -13.27 -17.46
C ASN A 423 -11.88 -13.72 -18.77
N MET A 424 -12.63 -14.16 -19.76
CA MET A 424 -12.08 -14.55 -21.08
C MET A 424 -11.59 -13.33 -21.87
N LYS A 425 -12.26 -12.19 -21.75
CA LYS A 425 -11.85 -10.92 -22.39
C LYS A 425 -10.51 -10.36 -21.89
N TRP A 426 -9.98 -10.84 -20.76
CA TRP A 426 -8.58 -10.56 -20.39
C TRP A 426 -7.58 -11.20 -21.35
N GLY A 427 -7.90 -12.34 -21.93
CA GLY A 427 -7.10 -12.96 -22.98
C GLY A 427 -7.14 -12.15 -24.28
N LYS A 428 -8.34 -11.79 -24.75
CA LYS A 428 -8.55 -11.02 -25.99
C LYS A 428 -9.74 -10.07 -25.79
N LYS A 429 -9.48 -8.77 -25.72
CA LYS A 429 -10.45 -7.72 -25.37
C LYS A 429 -11.71 -7.76 -26.25
N ASN A 430 -11.55 -8.02 -27.55
CA ASN A 430 -12.63 -8.07 -28.55
C ASN A 430 -12.99 -9.52 -28.93
N ALA A 431 -12.83 -10.49 -28.00
CA ALA A 431 -13.23 -11.86 -28.24
C ALA A 431 -14.74 -11.95 -28.49
N SER A 432 -15.15 -12.65 -29.56
CA SER A 432 -16.54 -13.00 -29.79
C SER A 432 -16.97 -14.14 -28.86
N ASP A 433 -18.27 -14.31 -28.66
CA ASP A 433 -18.79 -15.43 -27.88
C ASP A 433 -18.36 -16.77 -28.45
N ASN A 434 -18.27 -16.88 -29.78
CA ASN A 434 -17.79 -18.08 -30.46
C ASN A 434 -16.31 -18.36 -30.14
N ASP A 435 -15.44 -17.34 -30.18
CA ASP A 435 -14.03 -17.49 -29.77
C ASP A 435 -13.92 -18.01 -28.32
N ILE A 436 -14.77 -17.49 -27.43
CA ILE A 436 -14.79 -17.88 -26.04
C ILE A 436 -15.27 -19.32 -25.87
N ILE A 437 -16.37 -19.69 -26.56
CA ILE A 437 -16.92 -21.05 -26.51
C ILE A 437 -15.91 -22.07 -27.06
N GLU A 438 -15.24 -21.77 -28.16
CA GLU A 438 -14.17 -22.59 -28.73
C GLU A 438 -13.07 -22.85 -27.70
N ALA A 439 -12.55 -21.77 -27.07
CA ALA A 439 -11.51 -21.88 -26.05
C ALA A 439 -11.97 -22.65 -24.78
N LEU A 440 -13.22 -22.49 -24.36
CA LEU A 440 -13.79 -23.27 -23.25
C LEU A 440 -13.89 -24.76 -23.57
N LYS A 441 -14.23 -25.12 -24.83
CA LYS A 441 -14.26 -26.51 -25.29
C LYS A 441 -12.85 -27.11 -25.34
N LEU A 442 -11.87 -26.40 -25.89
CA LEU A 442 -10.46 -26.83 -25.91
C LEU A 442 -9.92 -27.06 -24.49
N ALA A 443 -10.26 -26.20 -23.56
CA ALA A 443 -9.87 -26.34 -22.15
C ALA A 443 -10.74 -27.32 -21.35
N GLN A 444 -11.64 -28.08 -22.00
CA GLN A 444 -12.50 -29.11 -21.37
C GLN A 444 -13.36 -28.56 -20.21
N VAL A 445 -13.83 -27.30 -20.29
CA VAL A 445 -14.63 -26.69 -19.20
C VAL A 445 -15.98 -26.17 -19.66
N TYR A 446 -16.27 -26.24 -20.96
CA TYR A 446 -17.49 -25.71 -21.57
C TYR A 446 -18.76 -26.26 -20.94
N ASP A 447 -18.92 -27.59 -20.87
CA ASP A 447 -20.14 -28.22 -20.35
C ASP A 447 -20.38 -27.83 -18.87
N THR A 448 -19.31 -27.84 -18.06
CA THR A 448 -19.39 -27.39 -16.64
C THR A 448 -19.85 -25.94 -16.51
N ILE A 449 -19.41 -25.04 -17.41
CA ILE A 449 -19.82 -23.65 -17.39
C ILE A 449 -21.24 -23.48 -17.93
N GLN A 450 -21.61 -24.25 -18.94
CA GLN A 450 -22.96 -24.24 -19.48
C GLN A 450 -24.01 -24.66 -18.45
N GLU A 451 -23.77 -25.71 -17.66
CA GLU A 451 -24.62 -26.15 -16.55
C GLU A 451 -24.77 -25.08 -15.45
N LYS A 452 -23.77 -24.23 -15.27
CA LYS A 452 -23.76 -23.17 -14.24
C LYS A 452 -24.39 -21.86 -14.72
N GLY A 453 -24.84 -21.74 -15.98
CA GLY A 453 -25.45 -20.53 -16.53
C GLY A 453 -24.67 -19.90 -17.69
N GLY A 454 -23.73 -20.64 -18.30
CA GLY A 454 -23.02 -20.22 -19.52
C GLY A 454 -22.02 -19.09 -19.32
N LEU A 455 -21.83 -18.28 -20.36
CA LEU A 455 -20.84 -17.20 -20.38
C LEU A 455 -21.12 -16.10 -19.34
N ASP A 456 -22.35 -15.95 -18.92
CA ASP A 456 -22.77 -14.94 -17.95
C ASP A 456 -22.72 -15.46 -16.49
N PHE A 457 -22.28 -16.71 -16.28
CA PHE A 457 -22.03 -17.24 -14.95
C PHE A 457 -21.05 -16.35 -14.18
N PHE A 458 -21.48 -15.96 -12.96
CA PHE A 458 -20.71 -15.05 -12.11
C PHE A 458 -19.64 -15.77 -11.32
N ILE A 459 -18.39 -15.36 -11.50
CA ILE A 459 -17.21 -15.81 -10.77
C ILE A 459 -17.00 -14.90 -9.58
N ALA A 460 -16.98 -15.46 -8.38
CA ALA A 460 -16.66 -14.73 -7.15
C ALA A 460 -15.17 -14.35 -7.10
N GLN A 461 -14.80 -13.46 -6.21
CA GLN A 461 -13.41 -13.01 -6.03
C GLN A 461 -12.45 -14.20 -5.86
N GLY A 462 -11.40 -14.26 -6.69
CA GLY A 462 -10.43 -15.36 -6.72
C GLY A 462 -11.04 -16.71 -7.13
N GLY A 463 -12.25 -16.72 -7.72
CA GLY A 463 -12.93 -17.94 -8.13
C GLY A 463 -13.40 -18.80 -6.95
N ALA A 464 -13.75 -18.20 -5.80
CA ALA A 464 -14.09 -18.95 -4.57
C ALA A 464 -15.27 -19.94 -4.74
N ASN A 465 -16.12 -19.73 -5.75
CA ASN A 465 -17.26 -20.58 -6.12
C ASN A 465 -16.94 -21.65 -7.16
N LEU A 466 -15.66 -21.88 -7.45
CA LEU A 466 -15.17 -22.86 -8.42
C LEU A 466 -14.18 -23.83 -7.75
N SER A 467 -14.15 -25.09 -8.24
CA SER A 467 -13.13 -26.06 -7.84
C SER A 467 -11.75 -25.69 -8.41
N GLY A 468 -10.68 -26.26 -7.84
CA GLY A 468 -9.31 -26.02 -8.32
C GLY A 468 -9.13 -26.33 -9.81
N GLY A 469 -9.60 -27.48 -10.26
CA GLY A 469 -9.53 -27.88 -11.67
C GLY A 469 -10.39 -27.01 -12.59
N GLN A 470 -11.55 -26.50 -12.13
CA GLN A 470 -12.36 -25.55 -12.90
C GLN A 470 -11.62 -24.22 -13.08
N LYS A 471 -10.93 -23.71 -12.02
CA LYS A 471 -10.11 -22.51 -12.11
C LYS A 471 -8.94 -22.65 -13.09
N GLN A 472 -8.24 -23.80 -13.02
CA GLN A 472 -7.13 -24.08 -13.93
C GLN A 472 -7.61 -24.11 -15.39
N ARG A 473 -8.66 -24.88 -15.69
CA ARG A 473 -9.22 -24.97 -17.05
C ARG A 473 -9.71 -23.63 -17.58
N LEU A 474 -10.35 -22.79 -16.75
CA LEU A 474 -10.73 -21.44 -17.14
C LEU A 474 -9.50 -20.55 -17.40
N SER A 475 -8.41 -20.71 -16.66
CA SER A 475 -7.17 -19.98 -16.92
C SER A 475 -6.51 -20.41 -18.23
N VAL A 476 -6.56 -21.72 -18.54
CA VAL A 476 -6.13 -22.25 -19.86
C VAL A 476 -7.02 -21.69 -20.99
N ALA A 477 -8.35 -21.73 -20.83
CA ALA A 477 -9.28 -21.16 -21.81
C ALA A 477 -8.97 -19.68 -22.07
N ARG A 478 -8.72 -18.89 -21.02
CA ARG A 478 -8.36 -17.47 -21.13
C ARG A 478 -7.07 -17.25 -21.96
N ALA A 479 -6.07 -18.11 -21.83
CA ALA A 479 -4.87 -18.05 -22.64
C ALA A 479 -5.15 -18.44 -24.12
N LEU A 480 -5.98 -19.46 -24.34
CA LEU A 480 -6.32 -19.95 -25.68
C LEU A 480 -7.21 -18.99 -26.48
N VAL A 481 -8.10 -18.22 -25.85
CA VAL A 481 -8.94 -17.20 -26.54
C VAL A 481 -8.10 -16.24 -27.37
N ARG A 482 -6.85 -15.98 -26.99
CA ARG A 482 -5.92 -15.10 -27.70
C ARG A 482 -5.41 -15.71 -29.01
N LYS A 483 -5.45 -17.06 -29.17
CA LYS A 483 -4.76 -17.83 -30.23
C LYS A 483 -3.26 -17.45 -30.27
N PRO A 484 -2.51 -17.71 -29.16
CA PRO A 484 -1.13 -17.26 -29.05
C PRO A 484 -0.18 -18.02 -29.98
N GLU A 485 0.94 -17.35 -30.39
CA GLU A 485 2.04 -18.03 -31.11
C GLU A 485 2.83 -18.96 -30.20
N ILE A 486 2.95 -18.59 -28.89
CA ILE A 486 3.63 -19.36 -27.85
C ILE A 486 2.66 -19.57 -26.70
N LEU A 487 2.42 -20.81 -26.29
CA LEU A 487 1.57 -21.18 -25.17
C LEU A 487 2.43 -21.76 -24.04
N ILE A 488 2.40 -21.16 -22.86
CA ILE A 488 3.14 -21.62 -21.69
C ILE A 488 2.15 -22.07 -20.62
N LEU A 489 2.24 -23.35 -20.25
CA LEU A 489 1.41 -24.01 -19.25
C LEU A 489 2.27 -24.36 -18.03
N ASP A 490 2.34 -23.44 -17.05
CA ASP A 490 3.16 -23.65 -15.83
C ASP A 490 2.36 -24.41 -14.77
N ASP A 491 2.61 -25.71 -14.65
CA ASP A 491 1.96 -26.66 -13.71
C ASP A 491 0.42 -26.52 -13.70
N SER A 492 -0.15 -26.26 -14.88
CA SER A 492 -1.55 -25.87 -15.05
C SER A 492 -2.52 -27.06 -15.02
N SER A 493 -2.02 -28.28 -14.88
CA SER A 493 -2.80 -29.52 -14.83
C SER A 493 -2.78 -30.22 -13.45
N SER A 494 -2.07 -29.67 -12.47
CA SER A 494 -1.86 -30.31 -11.17
C SER A 494 -3.15 -30.63 -10.38
N ALA A 495 -4.24 -29.88 -10.62
CA ALA A 495 -5.55 -30.11 -10.00
C ALA A 495 -6.54 -30.85 -10.93
N LEU A 496 -6.07 -31.39 -12.05
CA LEU A 496 -6.89 -32.14 -13.00
C LEU A 496 -6.71 -33.65 -12.81
N ASP A 497 -7.77 -34.40 -13.11
CA ASP A 497 -7.70 -35.85 -13.31
C ASP A 497 -6.99 -36.18 -14.63
N PHE A 498 -6.36 -37.35 -14.68
CA PHE A 498 -5.55 -37.78 -15.83
C PHE A 498 -6.33 -37.79 -17.15
N ALA A 499 -7.60 -38.21 -17.14
CA ALA A 499 -8.41 -38.27 -18.36
C ALA A 499 -8.74 -36.88 -18.91
N THR A 500 -9.04 -35.92 -18.06
CA THR A 500 -9.31 -34.53 -18.46
C THR A 500 -8.03 -33.83 -18.94
N GLU A 501 -6.89 -34.07 -18.26
CA GLU A 501 -5.59 -33.57 -18.68
C GLU A 501 -5.20 -34.08 -20.05
N ALA A 502 -5.32 -35.40 -20.31
CA ALA A 502 -5.02 -36.01 -21.60
C ALA A 502 -5.88 -35.40 -22.73
N ARG A 503 -7.21 -35.31 -22.54
CA ARG A 503 -8.11 -34.68 -23.55
C ARG A 503 -7.77 -33.21 -23.81
N MET A 504 -7.42 -32.45 -22.79
CA MET A 504 -7.02 -31.07 -22.96
C MET A 504 -5.70 -30.95 -23.73
N ARG A 505 -4.72 -31.80 -23.44
CA ARG A 505 -3.43 -31.86 -24.13
C ARG A 505 -3.63 -32.23 -25.59
N ASP A 506 -4.40 -33.28 -25.87
CA ASP A 506 -4.69 -33.70 -27.26
C ASP A 506 -5.41 -32.60 -28.06
N ALA A 507 -6.34 -31.88 -27.43
CA ALA A 507 -6.99 -30.72 -28.02
C ALA A 507 -5.99 -29.56 -28.31
N ILE A 508 -5.00 -29.33 -27.46
CA ILE A 508 -3.96 -28.31 -27.66
C ILE A 508 -3.02 -28.73 -28.81
N TYR A 509 -2.66 -30.01 -28.92
CA TYR A 509 -1.80 -30.52 -30.01
C TYR A 509 -2.49 -30.50 -31.37
N SER A 510 -3.82 -30.55 -31.40
CA SER A 510 -4.62 -30.50 -32.61
C SER A 510 -5.00 -29.09 -33.09
N LEU A 511 -4.40 -28.03 -32.50
CA LEU A 511 -4.71 -26.64 -32.87
C LEU A 511 -4.22 -26.31 -34.30
N ASP A 512 -5.11 -25.83 -35.16
CA ASP A 512 -4.82 -25.53 -36.57
C ASP A 512 -3.70 -24.50 -36.80
N TYR A 513 -3.48 -23.60 -35.82
CA TYR A 513 -2.45 -22.55 -35.90
C TYR A 513 -1.09 -22.96 -35.32
N ASN A 514 -0.94 -24.22 -34.91
CA ASN A 514 0.30 -24.88 -34.48
C ASN A 514 1.20 -24.00 -33.59
N PRO A 515 0.77 -23.63 -32.34
CA PRO A 515 1.56 -22.82 -31.44
C PRO A 515 2.79 -23.59 -30.93
N THR A 516 3.86 -22.90 -30.61
CA THR A 516 4.94 -23.47 -29.78
C THR A 516 4.45 -23.59 -28.34
N VAL A 517 4.50 -24.80 -27.75
CA VAL A 517 3.90 -25.08 -26.46
C VAL A 517 4.97 -25.46 -25.43
N PHE A 518 4.99 -24.79 -24.30
CA PHE A 518 5.77 -25.21 -23.12
C PHE A 518 4.82 -25.83 -22.08
N ILE A 519 5.08 -27.09 -21.71
CA ILE A 519 4.34 -27.81 -20.68
C ILE A 519 5.31 -28.03 -19.51
N VAL A 520 5.11 -27.26 -18.45
CA VAL A 520 5.85 -27.42 -17.20
C VAL A 520 5.07 -28.34 -16.28
N SER A 521 5.67 -29.44 -15.87
CA SER A 521 5.03 -30.39 -14.98
C SER A 521 6.04 -31.13 -14.09
N GLN A 522 5.56 -31.67 -12.99
CA GLN A 522 6.26 -32.66 -12.17
C GLN A 522 5.87 -34.09 -12.57
N ARG A 523 4.84 -34.25 -13.43
CA ARG A 523 4.35 -35.55 -13.88
C ARG A 523 4.99 -35.92 -15.20
N ALA A 524 5.65 -37.08 -15.27
CA ALA A 524 6.22 -37.58 -16.50
C ALA A 524 5.15 -37.81 -17.58
N SER A 525 3.93 -38.27 -17.20
CA SER A 525 2.79 -38.45 -18.11
C SER A 525 2.39 -37.20 -18.87
N SER A 526 2.61 -36.02 -18.31
CA SER A 526 2.25 -34.74 -18.94
C SER A 526 3.22 -34.35 -20.07
N VAL A 527 4.46 -34.83 -20.02
CA VAL A 527 5.55 -34.39 -20.93
C VAL A 527 6.07 -35.49 -21.86
N MET A 528 5.71 -36.77 -21.64
CA MET A 528 6.22 -37.89 -22.42
C MET A 528 5.97 -37.79 -23.95
N SER A 529 4.91 -37.11 -24.35
CA SER A 529 4.54 -36.91 -25.75
C SER A 529 5.09 -35.60 -26.37
N ALA A 530 5.93 -34.88 -25.60
CA ALA A 530 6.59 -33.68 -26.13
C ALA A 530 7.68 -34.01 -27.13
N ASP A 531 7.89 -33.13 -28.12
CA ASP A 531 8.93 -33.28 -29.13
C ASP A 531 10.33 -33.20 -28.51
N LYS A 532 10.45 -32.40 -27.47
CA LYS A 532 11.67 -32.22 -26.68
C LYS A 532 11.34 -32.03 -25.19
N ILE A 533 12.04 -32.73 -24.34
CA ILE A 533 11.92 -32.62 -22.88
C ILE A 533 13.20 -32.03 -22.31
N ILE A 534 13.07 -31.01 -21.48
CA ILE A 534 14.15 -30.37 -20.73
C ILE A 534 14.04 -30.84 -19.28
N VAL A 535 15.06 -31.50 -18.79
CA VAL A 535 15.12 -32.00 -17.41
C VAL A 535 15.94 -31.03 -16.58
N LEU A 536 15.31 -30.46 -15.54
CA LEU A 536 15.96 -29.53 -14.62
C LEU A 536 16.17 -30.18 -13.25
N ASP A 537 17.37 -30.03 -12.74
CA ASP A 537 17.72 -30.41 -11.37
C ASP A 537 18.62 -29.33 -10.76
N ASP A 538 18.25 -28.86 -9.57
CA ASP A 538 18.94 -27.79 -8.82
C ASP A 538 19.37 -26.58 -9.69
N GLY A 539 18.45 -26.10 -10.52
CA GLY A 539 18.67 -24.95 -11.42
C GLY A 539 19.53 -25.22 -12.65
N LYS A 540 19.90 -26.47 -12.90
CA LYS A 540 20.71 -26.87 -14.07
C LYS A 540 19.92 -27.75 -15.02
N CYS A 541 20.24 -27.64 -16.31
CA CYS A 541 19.72 -28.55 -17.32
C CYS A 541 20.58 -29.83 -17.34
N VAL A 542 20.01 -30.94 -16.84
CA VAL A 542 20.72 -32.23 -16.71
C VAL A 542 20.42 -33.20 -17.85
N GLY A 543 19.44 -32.88 -18.70
CA GLY A 543 19.13 -33.70 -19.87
C GLY A 543 18.19 -32.97 -20.84
N ILE A 544 18.41 -33.15 -22.13
CA ILE A 544 17.54 -32.65 -23.21
C ILE A 544 17.40 -33.78 -24.25
N GLY A 545 16.16 -34.10 -24.63
CA GLY A 545 15.87 -35.10 -25.66
C GLY A 545 14.43 -35.55 -25.65
N THR A 546 14.12 -36.56 -26.40
CA THR A 546 12.81 -37.23 -26.40
C THR A 546 12.67 -38.14 -25.17
N HIS A 547 11.46 -38.55 -24.85
CA HIS A 547 11.18 -39.48 -23.76
C HIS A 547 12.08 -40.73 -23.80
N LYS A 548 12.20 -41.36 -25.01
CA LYS A 548 12.99 -42.59 -25.18
C LYS A 548 14.49 -42.35 -25.00
N GLU A 549 15.00 -41.23 -25.45
CA GLU A 549 16.42 -40.86 -25.31
C GLU A 549 16.76 -40.60 -23.82
N LEU A 550 15.90 -39.87 -23.14
CA LEU A 550 16.13 -39.50 -21.72
C LEU A 550 16.00 -40.68 -20.76
N LEU A 551 15.17 -41.65 -21.03
CA LEU A 551 15.14 -42.90 -20.26
C LEU A 551 16.48 -43.64 -20.23
N ASN A 552 17.25 -43.51 -21.35
CA ASN A 552 18.56 -44.16 -21.47
C ASN A 552 19.73 -43.26 -21.05
N SER A 553 19.60 -41.94 -21.18
CA SER A 553 20.74 -41.00 -21.05
C SER A 553 20.70 -40.14 -19.80
N CYS A 554 19.54 -39.98 -19.15
CA CYS A 554 19.35 -39.06 -18.02
C CYS A 554 18.83 -39.81 -16.77
N GLU A 555 19.68 -39.99 -15.79
CA GLU A 555 19.35 -40.70 -14.56
C GLU A 555 18.22 -40.02 -13.76
N VAL A 556 18.25 -38.67 -13.67
CA VAL A 556 17.22 -37.89 -13.00
C VAL A 556 15.84 -38.09 -13.66
N TYR A 557 15.76 -38.10 -14.99
CA TYR A 557 14.52 -38.36 -15.70
C TYR A 557 14.01 -39.77 -15.46
N LYS A 558 14.91 -40.75 -15.48
CA LYS A 558 14.59 -42.14 -15.21
C LYS A 558 14.08 -42.34 -13.77
N GLU A 559 14.70 -41.70 -12.79
CA GLU A 559 14.23 -41.74 -11.41
C GLU A 559 12.81 -41.16 -11.26
N ILE A 560 12.55 -39.99 -11.88
CA ILE A 560 11.22 -39.38 -11.89
C ILE A 560 10.20 -40.31 -12.54
N TYR A 561 10.53 -40.93 -13.66
CA TYR A 561 9.66 -41.85 -14.38
C TYR A 561 9.38 -43.12 -13.52
N VAL A 562 10.42 -43.78 -13.04
CA VAL A 562 10.29 -45.00 -12.22
C VAL A 562 9.51 -44.76 -10.94
N SER A 563 9.66 -43.59 -10.34
CA SER A 563 8.89 -43.23 -9.13
C SER A 563 7.38 -43.12 -9.38
N GLN A 564 6.97 -42.84 -10.62
CA GLN A 564 5.55 -42.64 -11.00
C GLN A 564 4.90 -43.86 -11.65
N PHE A 565 5.65 -44.67 -12.40
CA PHE A 565 5.13 -45.80 -13.16
C PHE A 565 5.61 -47.18 -12.67
N GLY A 566 6.62 -47.20 -11.81
CA GLY A 566 7.25 -48.45 -11.32
C GLY A 566 8.38 -48.95 -12.23
N LYS A 567 9.11 -49.96 -11.77
CA LYS A 567 10.28 -50.52 -12.47
C LYS A 567 9.92 -51.44 -13.65
N GLU A 568 8.68 -51.91 -13.75
CA GLU A 568 8.25 -52.86 -14.81
C GLU A 568 7.91 -52.14 -16.13
N GLU A 569 7.70 -50.84 -16.11
CA GLU A 569 7.36 -50.04 -17.34
C GLU A 569 8.53 -49.12 -17.76
N ALA A 570 9.73 -49.23 -17.16
CA ALA A 570 10.87 -48.36 -17.42
C ALA A 570 11.96 -48.99 -18.33
#